data_a28ea15bb8e736b6b4b6175e03261020
#
_entry.id   a28ea15bb8e736b6b4b6175e03261020
#
_cell.length_a   1.000
_cell.length_b   1.000
_cell.length_c   1.000
_cell.angle_alpha   90.00
_cell.angle_beta   90.00
_cell.angle_gamma   90.00
#
_symmetry.space_group_name_H-M   'P 1'
#
loop_
_entity.id
_entity.type
_entity.pdbx_description
1 polymer ?
#
loop_
_entity_poly.entity_id
_entity_poly.type
_entity_poly.pdbx_seq_one_letter_code
_entity_poly.pdbx_strand_id
1 'polypeptide(L)'
;MILASQSPRRRQLLEEAGFALKICPADIDEAARPDERPTDLVRRLASEKAEACRQMLSQGPADGLLVAADTIVWSPELGVLGKPTDPDDARRTLAALSGRTHHVSTGVSALLLSPTCEVLGSASFVETTDVTFYELTEAEIDAYVTTGDPMDKAGSYGIQTPAGRLLVKSIHGDYDNVVGLPIPRLMRELSRLTRHSNGILWPLQTLSTAK
;
A
#
# COMPACT_ATOMS: atom_id res chain seq x y z
N MET A 1 5.27 13.83 -8.74
CA MET A 1 5.71 12.61 -7.99
C MET A 1 5.63 11.41 -8.91
N ILE A 2 6.55 10.45 -8.77
CA ILE A 2 6.54 9.18 -9.52
C ILE A 2 6.00 8.10 -8.58
N LEU A 3 5.00 7.34 -9.03
CA LEU A 3 4.44 6.21 -8.29
C LEU A 3 4.85 4.89 -8.97
N ALA A 4 5.67 4.09 -8.29
CA ALA A 4 6.10 2.76 -8.74
C ALA A 4 5.07 1.68 -8.37
N SER A 5 3.82 1.85 -8.83
CA SER A 5 2.73 0.91 -8.54
C SER A 5 1.64 0.99 -9.60
N GLN A 6 1.03 -0.17 -9.92
CA GLN A 6 -0.18 -0.26 -10.75
C GLN A 6 -1.48 -0.13 -9.93
N SER A 7 -1.39 -0.10 -8.59
CA SER A 7 -2.55 -0.08 -7.71
C SER A 7 -3.41 1.18 -7.92
N PRO A 8 -4.67 1.06 -8.36
CA PRO A 8 -5.56 2.22 -8.50
C PRO A 8 -5.85 2.87 -7.14
N ARG A 9 -5.82 2.11 -6.05
CA ARG A 9 -6.05 2.58 -4.68
C ARG A 9 -4.92 3.52 -4.22
N ARG A 10 -3.66 3.13 -4.42
CA ARG A 10 -2.50 3.98 -4.09
C ARG A 10 -2.47 5.25 -4.91
N ARG A 11 -2.81 5.12 -6.20
CA ARG A 11 -2.95 6.28 -7.07
C ARG A 11 -4.01 7.25 -6.53
N GLN A 12 -5.21 6.76 -6.22
CA GLN A 12 -6.29 7.58 -5.68
C GLN A 12 -5.89 8.29 -4.38
N LEU A 13 -5.30 7.58 -3.41
CA LEU A 13 -4.84 8.15 -2.14
C LEU A 13 -3.84 9.31 -2.35
N LEU A 14 -2.89 9.17 -3.27
CA LEU A 14 -1.93 10.22 -3.56
C LEU A 14 -2.54 11.40 -4.33
N GLU A 15 -3.46 11.15 -5.25
CA GLU A 15 -4.20 12.20 -5.97
C GLU A 15 -5.10 13.01 -5.01
N GLU A 16 -5.79 12.34 -4.07
CA GLU A 16 -6.56 12.97 -3.00
C GLU A 16 -5.67 13.76 -2.03
N ALA A 17 -4.43 13.30 -1.81
CA ALA A 17 -3.42 14.06 -1.07
C ALA A 17 -2.82 15.25 -1.86
N GLY A 18 -3.26 15.49 -3.12
CA GLY A 18 -2.88 16.64 -3.93
C GLY A 18 -1.66 16.45 -4.81
N PHE A 19 -1.19 15.22 -5.05
CA PHE A 19 -0.05 14.98 -5.93
C PHE A 19 -0.47 14.77 -7.38
N ALA A 20 0.24 15.43 -8.31
CA ALA A 20 0.25 15.04 -9.71
C ALA A 20 1.20 13.84 -9.89
N LEU A 21 0.73 12.76 -10.50
CA LEU A 21 1.43 11.50 -10.57
C LEU A 21 1.91 11.16 -11.98
N LYS A 22 3.15 10.67 -12.06
CA LYS A 22 3.67 9.86 -13.19
C LYS A 22 3.68 8.41 -12.72
N ILE A 23 2.92 7.55 -13.38
CA ILE A 23 2.85 6.12 -13.05
C ILE A 23 3.98 5.39 -13.78
N CYS A 24 4.80 4.67 -13.01
CA CYS A 24 5.94 3.89 -13.51
C CYS A 24 6.03 2.57 -12.74
N PRO A 25 5.15 1.60 -13.04
CA PRO A 25 5.14 0.34 -12.34
C PRO A 25 6.40 -0.45 -12.66
N ALA A 26 6.94 -1.13 -11.65
CA ALA A 26 8.04 -2.07 -11.80
C ALA A 26 7.52 -3.49 -11.59
N ASP A 27 7.99 -4.41 -12.39
CA ASP A 27 7.77 -5.84 -12.24
C ASP A 27 8.97 -6.45 -11.52
N ILE A 28 8.72 -7.12 -10.40
CA ILE A 28 9.71 -7.79 -9.57
C ILE A 28 9.20 -9.14 -9.11
N ASP A 29 10.08 -10.02 -8.66
CA ASP A 29 9.68 -11.25 -7.96
C ASP A 29 9.17 -10.90 -6.55
N GLU A 30 7.87 -11.11 -6.31
CA GLU A 30 7.21 -10.83 -5.03
C GLU A 30 7.21 -12.04 -4.07
N ALA A 31 7.87 -13.15 -4.42
CA ALA A 31 7.93 -14.33 -3.57
C ALA A 31 8.58 -14.03 -2.22
N ALA A 32 7.96 -14.53 -1.14
CA ALA A 32 8.55 -14.47 0.20
C ALA A 32 9.81 -15.36 0.25
N ARG A 33 10.83 -14.91 0.98
CA ARG A 33 12.04 -15.69 1.25
C ARG A 33 11.80 -16.64 2.43
N PRO A 34 12.55 -17.76 2.53
CA PRO A 34 12.47 -18.60 3.71
C PRO A 34 12.65 -17.80 5.01
N ASP A 35 11.80 -18.05 5.98
CA ASP A 35 11.82 -17.42 7.31
C ASP A 35 11.70 -15.88 7.31
N GLU A 36 11.26 -15.26 6.21
CA GLU A 36 11.08 -13.82 6.11
C GLU A 36 9.83 -13.37 6.89
N ARG A 37 10.03 -12.48 7.86
CA ARG A 37 8.90 -11.91 8.61
C ARG A 37 8.01 -11.06 7.71
N PRO A 38 6.69 -11.01 7.95
CA PRO A 38 5.75 -10.22 7.14
C PRO A 38 6.17 -8.75 6.94
N THR A 39 6.68 -8.12 8.00
CA THR A 39 7.14 -6.72 7.96
C THR A 39 8.45 -6.54 7.19
N ASP A 40 9.33 -7.55 7.15
CA ASP A 40 10.57 -7.50 6.38
C ASP A 40 10.28 -7.74 4.89
N LEU A 41 9.32 -8.62 4.57
CA LEU A 41 8.82 -8.88 3.22
C LEU A 41 8.33 -7.58 2.57
N VAL A 42 7.37 -6.88 3.17
CA VAL A 42 6.82 -5.66 2.57
C VAL A 42 7.85 -4.54 2.47
N ARG A 43 8.78 -4.44 3.42
CA ARG A 43 9.89 -3.47 3.35
C ARG A 43 10.80 -3.75 2.18
N ARG A 44 11.20 -5.02 1.99
CA ARG A 44 12.03 -5.46 0.88
C ARG A 44 11.35 -5.21 -0.45
N LEU A 45 10.10 -5.69 -0.62
CA LEU A 45 9.35 -5.52 -1.86
C LEU A 45 9.16 -4.05 -2.24
N ALA A 46 8.84 -3.18 -1.28
CA ALA A 46 8.76 -1.75 -1.53
C ALA A 46 10.10 -1.16 -2.02
N SER A 47 11.21 -1.58 -1.41
CA SER A 47 12.55 -1.11 -1.80
C SER A 47 12.97 -1.63 -3.17
N GLU A 48 12.71 -2.91 -3.47
CA GLU A 48 13.01 -3.52 -4.77
C GLU A 48 12.15 -2.88 -5.88
N LYS A 49 10.87 -2.60 -5.65
CA LYS A 49 9.99 -1.84 -6.58
C LYS A 49 10.51 -0.43 -6.85
N ALA A 50 10.96 0.28 -5.80
CA ALA A 50 11.53 1.62 -5.96
C ALA A 50 12.80 1.60 -6.82
N GLU A 51 13.71 0.67 -6.55
CA GLU A 51 14.96 0.56 -7.29
C GLU A 51 14.74 0.12 -8.75
N ALA A 52 13.86 -0.85 -9.00
CA ALA A 52 13.53 -1.27 -10.36
C ALA A 52 12.91 -0.13 -11.18
N CYS A 53 11.98 0.63 -10.58
CA CYS A 53 11.41 1.82 -11.22
C CYS A 53 12.49 2.88 -11.50
N ARG A 54 13.40 3.16 -10.54
CA ARG A 54 14.50 4.10 -10.71
C ARG A 54 15.40 3.71 -11.90
N GLN A 55 15.73 2.42 -12.04
CA GLN A 55 16.52 1.92 -13.16
C GLN A 55 15.81 2.13 -14.51
N MET A 56 14.51 1.92 -14.59
CA MET A 56 13.71 2.21 -15.80
C MET A 56 13.73 3.70 -16.17
N LEU A 57 13.74 4.58 -15.16
CA LEU A 57 13.73 6.03 -15.34
C LEU A 57 15.09 6.60 -15.77
N SER A 58 16.19 5.90 -15.52
CA SER A 58 17.56 6.36 -15.86
C SER A 58 17.77 6.59 -17.35
N GLN A 59 16.85 6.17 -18.21
CA GLN A 59 16.88 6.37 -19.67
C GLN A 59 16.16 7.65 -20.12
N GLY A 60 15.69 8.51 -19.20
CA GLY A 60 14.96 9.73 -19.51
C GLY A 60 14.97 10.75 -18.38
N PRO A 61 14.39 11.94 -18.57
CA PRO A 61 14.32 12.93 -17.52
C PRO A 61 13.43 12.43 -16.38
N ALA A 62 14.02 12.22 -15.21
CA ALA A 62 13.33 11.85 -13.98
C ALA A 62 13.95 12.62 -12.83
N ASP A 63 13.20 13.55 -12.29
CA ASP A 63 13.55 14.28 -11.08
C ASP A 63 12.39 14.27 -10.08
N GLY A 64 12.71 14.50 -8.83
CA GLY A 64 11.76 14.64 -7.75
C GLY A 64 11.54 13.35 -6.95
N LEU A 65 10.33 13.20 -6.41
CA LEU A 65 10.00 12.11 -5.49
C LEU A 65 9.49 10.87 -6.23
N LEU A 66 10.11 9.73 -5.95
CA LEU A 66 9.63 8.40 -6.33
C LEU A 66 9.12 7.68 -5.08
N VAL A 67 7.91 7.12 -5.15
CA VAL A 67 7.30 6.35 -4.06
C VAL A 67 6.91 4.98 -4.57
N ALA A 68 7.33 3.95 -3.83
CA ALA A 68 6.92 2.57 -4.01
C ALA A 68 6.33 2.03 -2.70
N ALA A 69 5.40 1.10 -2.79
CA ALA A 69 4.83 0.44 -1.62
C ALA A 69 4.44 -1.00 -1.93
N ASP A 70 4.41 -1.82 -0.88
CA ASP A 70 3.84 -3.16 -0.90
C ASP A 70 2.97 -3.39 0.32
N THR A 71 1.86 -4.12 0.17
CA THR A 71 0.87 -4.33 1.24
C THR A 71 0.49 -5.79 1.32
N ILE A 72 0.54 -6.34 2.52
CA ILE A 72 0.09 -7.69 2.83
C ILE A 72 -0.92 -7.69 3.97
N VAL A 73 -1.78 -8.71 3.96
CA VAL A 73 -2.62 -9.12 5.09
C VAL A 73 -2.01 -10.36 5.71
N TRP A 74 -1.94 -10.43 7.04
CA TRP A 74 -1.32 -11.57 7.72
C TRP A 74 -1.85 -11.73 9.14
N SER A 75 -1.73 -12.93 9.70
CA SER A 75 -1.87 -13.18 11.13
C SER A 75 -0.81 -14.19 11.60
N PRO A 76 -0.50 -14.22 12.92
CA PRO A 76 0.43 -15.23 13.46
C PRO A 76 0.02 -16.67 13.17
N GLU A 77 -1.29 -16.95 13.11
CA GLU A 77 -1.84 -18.29 12.94
C GLU A 77 -1.94 -18.70 11.47
N LEU A 78 -2.25 -17.73 10.56
CA LEU A 78 -2.52 -18.02 9.15
C LEU A 78 -1.35 -17.69 8.24
N GLY A 79 -0.32 -16.98 8.76
CA GLY A 79 0.76 -16.46 7.94
C GLY A 79 0.30 -15.31 7.03
N VAL A 80 1.00 -15.12 5.91
CA VAL A 80 0.67 -14.10 4.91
C VAL A 80 -0.48 -14.59 4.01
N LEU A 81 -1.52 -13.76 3.90
CA LEU A 81 -2.71 -14.02 3.08
C LEU A 81 -2.59 -13.23 1.77
N GLY A 82 -2.44 -13.95 0.67
CA GLY A 82 -2.36 -13.40 -0.67
C GLY A 82 -3.72 -12.96 -1.22
N LYS A 83 -3.73 -12.65 -2.52
CA LYS A 83 -4.98 -12.54 -3.28
C LYS A 83 -5.57 -13.93 -3.47
N PRO A 84 -6.90 -14.09 -3.40
CA PRO A 84 -7.52 -15.39 -3.60
C PRO A 84 -7.34 -15.87 -5.04
N THR A 85 -7.14 -17.15 -5.21
CA THR A 85 -6.99 -17.80 -6.53
C THR A 85 -8.33 -18.02 -7.24
N ASP A 86 -9.38 -18.18 -6.44
CA ASP A 86 -10.75 -18.42 -6.88
C ASP A 86 -11.76 -18.01 -5.80
N PRO A 87 -13.08 -18.01 -6.09
CA PRO A 87 -14.10 -17.66 -5.12
C PRO A 87 -14.13 -18.54 -3.87
N ASP A 88 -13.78 -19.83 -3.98
CA ASP A 88 -13.75 -20.75 -2.83
C ASP A 88 -12.57 -20.44 -1.91
N ASP A 89 -11.45 -20.05 -2.47
CA ASP A 89 -10.29 -19.55 -1.72
C ASP A 89 -10.61 -18.27 -0.96
N ALA A 90 -11.34 -17.33 -1.60
CA ALA A 90 -11.85 -16.14 -0.94
C ALA A 90 -12.76 -16.48 0.24
N ARG A 91 -13.69 -17.44 0.09
CA ARG A 91 -14.56 -17.91 1.18
C ARG A 91 -13.76 -18.48 2.34
N ARG A 92 -12.80 -19.36 2.06
CA ARG A 92 -11.94 -19.93 3.10
C ARG A 92 -11.18 -18.86 3.88
N THR A 93 -10.61 -17.90 3.15
CA THR A 93 -9.86 -16.79 3.76
C THR A 93 -10.76 -15.94 4.67
N LEU A 94 -11.94 -15.54 4.19
CA LEU A 94 -12.89 -14.74 4.98
C LEU A 94 -13.42 -15.50 6.20
N ALA A 95 -13.72 -16.79 6.06
CA ALA A 95 -14.12 -17.65 7.17
C ALA A 95 -13.01 -17.76 8.23
N ALA A 96 -11.75 -17.88 7.80
CA ALA A 96 -10.61 -17.92 8.72
C ALA A 96 -10.38 -16.60 9.46
N LEU A 97 -10.74 -15.47 8.86
CA LEU A 97 -10.65 -14.13 9.47
C LEU A 97 -11.86 -13.74 10.31
N SER A 98 -13.00 -14.43 10.17
CA SER A 98 -14.25 -14.17 10.86
C SER A 98 -14.07 -14.13 12.38
N GLY A 99 -14.56 -13.06 13.03
CA GLY A 99 -14.49 -12.85 14.48
C GLY A 99 -13.09 -12.59 15.04
N ARG A 100 -12.07 -12.45 14.18
CA ARG A 100 -10.65 -12.36 14.60
C ARG A 100 -10.03 -11.02 14.23
N THR A 101 -8.91 -10.73 14.88
CA THR A 101 -8.01 -9.65 14.52
C THR A 101 -6.88 -10.18 13.65
N HIS A 102 -6.61 -9.48 12.58
CA HIS A 102 -5.48 -9.71 11.69
C HIS A 102 -4.75 -8.39 11.42
N HIS A 103 -3.60 -8.46 10.78
CA HIS A 103 -2.73 -7.33 10.54
C HIS A 103 -2.68 -6.99 9.05
N VAL A 104 -2.70 -5.69 8.74
CA VAL A 104 -2.39 -5.17 7.42
C VAL A 104 -1.11 -4.36 7.53
N SER A 105 -0.06 -4.82 6.86
CA SER A 105 1.25 -4.15 6.86
C SER A 105 1.57 -3.62 5.49
N THR A 106 1.93 -2.32 5.41
CA THR A 106 2.42 -1.70 4.19
C THR A 106 3.86 -1.24 4.39
N GLY A 107 4.77 -1.79 3.59
CA GLY A 107 6.11 -1.27 3.39
C GLY A 107 6.10 -0.12 2.40
N VAL A 108 6.83 0.94 2.70
CA VAL A 108 6.97 2.11 1.82
C VAL A 108 8.45 2.42 1.63
N SER A 109 8.83 2.70 0.39
CA SER A 109 10.14 3.22 0.01
C SER A 109 9.95 4.51 -0.78
N ALA A 110 10.58 5.60 -0.34
CA ALA A 110 10.57 6.89 -1.00
C ALA A 110 12.00 7.32 -1.34
N LEU A 111 12.23 7.74 -2.58
CA LEU A 111 13.51 8.23 -3.07
C LEU A 111 13.34 9.67 -3.55
N LEU A 112 14.29 10.54 -3.18
CA LEU A 112 14.46 11.84 -3.79
C LEU A 112 15.53 11.70 -4.88
N LEU A 113 15.14 11.97 -6.14
CA LEU A 113 16.00 11.79 -7.30
C LEU A 113 16.46 13.12 -7.89
N SER A 114 17.71 13.16 -8.34
CA SER A 114 18.24 14.22 -9.20
C SER A 114 17.71 14.09 -10.64
N PRO A 115 17.88 15.10 -11.50
CA PRO A 115 17.58 14.98 -12.94
C PRO A 115 18.33 13.85 -13.65
N THR A 116 19.46 13.41 -13.11
CA THR A 116 20.26 12.27 -13.60
C THR A 116 19.92 10.95 -12.93
N CYS A 117 18.77 10.87 -12.21
CA CYS A 117 18.30 9.69 -11.46
C CYS A 117 19.25 9.22 -10.32
N GLU A 118 20.13 10.07 -9.84
CA GLU A 118 20.92 9.80 -8.64
C GLU A 118 20.04 9.95 -7.40
N VAL A 119 20.23 9.09 -6.41
CA VAL A 119 19.49 9.15 -5.14
C VAL A 119 20.13 10.23 -4.26
N LEU A 120 19.42 11.33 -4.09
CA LEU A 120 19.80 12.45 -3.21
C LEU A 120 19.42 12.19 -1.75
N GLY A 121 18.43 11.34 -1.53
CA GLY A 121 17.96 10.95 -0.21
C GLY A 121 16.93 9.84 -0.30
N SER A 122 16.72 9.14 0.81
CA SER A 122 15.76 8.04 0.87
C SER A 122 15.08 7.96 2.22
N ALA A 123 13.87 7.41 2.25
CA ALA A 123 13.14 7.02 3.44
C ALA A 123 12.50 5.65 3.21
N SER A 124 12.57 4.78 4.23
CA SER A 124 11.90 3.47 4.20
C SER A 124 11.29 3.19 5.57
N PHE A 125 10.04 2.75 5.57
CA PHE A 125 9.32 2.41 6.79
C PHE A 125 8.26 1.33 6.52
N VAL A 126 7.73 0.77 7.61
CA VAL A 126 6.57 -0.13 7.58
C VAL A 126 5.51 0.43 8.52
N GLU A 127 4.29 0.48 8.06
CA GLU A 127 3.10 0.77 8.87
C GLU A 127 2.28 -0.50 9.02
N THR A 128 1.77 -0.75 10.23
CA THR A 128 0.90 -1.90 10.52
C THR A 128 -0.35 -1.42 11.22
N THR A 129 -1.50 -1.90 10.74
CA THR A 129 -2.82 -1.62 11.29
C THR A 129 -3.51 -2.94 11.63
N ASP A 130 -4.05 -3.03 12.84
CA ASP A 130 -4.87 -4.15 13.24
C ASP A 130 -6.31 -3.96 12.73
N VAL A 131 -6.85 -5.00 12.13
CA VAL A 131 -8.23 -5.03 11.63
C VAL A 131 -8.95 -6.20 12.29
N THR A 132 -10.08 -5.92 12.93
CA THR A 132 -10.93 -6.92 13.56
C THR A 132 -12.21 -7.07 12.76
N PHE A 133 -12.56 -8.31 12.40
CA PHE A 133 -13.85 -8.61 11.75
C PHE A 133 -14.95 -8.90 12.75
N TYR A 134 -16.19 -8.65 12.35
CA TYR A 134 -17.35 -9.26 12.98
C TYR A 134 -17.29 -10.79 12.82
N GLU A 135 -18.04 -11.52 13.66
CA GLU A 135 -18.37 -12.90 13.35
C GLU A 135 -19.26 -12.90 12.11
N LEU A 136 -18.78 -13.54 11.04
CA LEU A 136 -19.46 -13.58 9.74
C LEU A 136 -20.17 -14.90 9.56
N THR A 137 -21.40 -14.85 9.11
CA THR A 137 -22.15 -16.03 8.67
C THR A 137 -21.71 -16.46 7.26
N GLU A 138 -21.95 -17.72 6.91
CA GLU A 138 -21.71 -18.23 5.55
C GLU A 138 -22.45 -17.39 4.50
N ALA A 139 -23.69 -16.98 4.80
CA ALA A 139 -24.49 -16.16 3.89
C ALA A 139 -23.88 -14.76 3.64
N GLU A 140 -23.29 -14.13 4.65
CA GLU A 140 -22.61 -12.84 4.50
C GLU A 140 -21.32 -12.99 3.68
N ILE A 141 -20.56 -14.06 3.91
CA ILE A 141 -19.36 -14.37 3.13
C ILE A 141 -19.72 -14.62 1.66
N ASP A 142 -20.74 -15.45 1.39
CA ASP A 142 -21.21 -15.74 0.05
C ASP A 142 -21.72 -14.49 -0.68
N ALA A 143 -22.50 -13.66 0.00
CA ALA A 143 -22.99 -12.40 -0.56
C ALA A 143 -21.83 -11.49 -0.95
N TYR A 144 -20.80 -11.38 -0.10
CA TYR A 144 -19.63 -10.55 -0.40
C TYR A 144 -18.80 -11.14 -1.54
N VAL A 145 -18.50 -12.45 -1.54
CA VAL A 145 -17.71 -13.09 -2.59
C VAL A 145 -18.39 -12.98 -3.95
N THR A 146 -19.73 -13.07 -4.00
CA THR A 146 -20.52 -12.94 -5.23
C THR A 146 -20.37 -11.56 -5.88
N THR A 147 -20.01 -10.52 -5.13
CA THR A 147 -19.72 -9.20 -5.72
C THR A 147 -18.48 -9.16 -6.62
N GLY A 148 -17.59 -10.15 -6.52
CA GLY A 148 -16.30 -10.16 -7.19
C GLY A 148 -15.24 -9.24 -6.55
N ASP A 149 -15.64 -8.44 -5.57
CA ASP A 149 -14.75 -7.47 -4.87
C ASP A 149 -13.50 -8.09 -4.22
N PRO A 150 -13.54 -9.32 -3.64
CA PRO A 150 -12.38 -9.97 -3.04
C PRO A 150 -11.19 -10.22 -3.98
N MET A 151 -11.45 -10.44 -5.27
CA MET A 151 -10.55 -11.18 -6.17
C MET A 151 -9.22 -10.49 -6.48
N ASP A 152 -9.12 -9.18 -6.32
CA ASP A 152 -7.88 -8.41 -6.55
C ASP A 152 -7.18 -7.97 -5.26
N LYS A 153 -7.63 -8.47 -4.08
CA LYS A 153 -7.21 -7.97 -2.78
C LYS A 153 -6.55 -9.03 -1.91
N ALA A 154 -5.40 -8.70 -1.33
CA ALA A 154 -4.80 -9.51 -0.28
C ALA A 154 -5.78 -9.66 0.92
N GLY A 155 -5.86 -10.86 1.49
CA GLY A 155 -6.82 -11.16 2.55
C GLY A 155 -8.28 -11.20 2.11
N SER A 156 -8.55 -11.13 0.80
CA SER A 156 -9.88 -11.28 0.21
C SER A 156 -10.91 -10.22 0.65
N TYR A 157 -10.50 -8.99 0.99
CA TYR A 157 -11.44 -7.90 1.30
C TYR A 157 -10.88 -6.51 1.00
N GLY A 158 -11.79 -5.54 0.86
CA GLY A 158 -11.44 -4.13 0.70
C GLY A 158 -12.23 -3.23 1.64
N ILE A 159 -11.57 -2.67 2.67
CA ILE A 159 -12.22 -1.81 3.67
C ILE A 159 -12.88 -0.56 3.07
N GLN A 160 -12.37 -0.07 1.93
CA GLN A 160 -12.87 1.13 1.24
C GLN A 160 -14.13 0.87 0.42
N THR A 161 -14.47 -0.41 0.15
CA THR A 161 -15.65 -0.75 -0.65
C THR A 161 -16.92 -0.77 0.21
N PRO A 162 -18.11 -0.47 -0.37
CA PRO A 162 -19.37 -0.47 0.39
C PRO A 162 -19.65 -1.81 1.07
N ALA A 163 -19.37 -2.93 0.40
CA ALA A 163 -19.60 -4.25 0.96
C ALA A 163 -18.49 -4.70 1.91
N GLY A 164 -17.23 -4.48 1.57
CA GLY A 164 -16.09 -4.92 2.37
C GLY A 164 -15.99 -4.23 3.73
N ARG A 165 -16.44 -2.96 3.83
CA ARG A 165 -16.48 -2.26 5.13
C ARG A 165 -17.44 -2.90 6.14
N LEU A 166 -18.47 -3.61 5.66
CA LEU A 166 -19.45 -4.26 6.54
C LEU A 166 -18.88 -5.46 7.28
N LEU A 167 -17.78 -6.02 6.79
CA LEU A 167 -17.07 -7.13 7.45
C LEU A 167 -16.27 -6.64 8.66
N VAL A 168 -15.86 -5.35 8.66
CA VAL A 168 -14.92 -4.80 9.63
C VAL A 168 -15.65 -4.26 10.86
N LYS A 169 -15.33 -4.80 12.03
CA LYS A 169 -15.82 -4.36 13.34
C LYS A 169 -15.06 -3.15 13.86
N SER A 170 -13.73 -3.18 13.75
CA SER A 170 -12.86 -2.10 14.21
C SER A 170 -11.49 -2.14 13.54
N ILE A 171 -10.80 -1.01 13.56
CA ILE A 171 -9.38 -0.90 13.23
C ILE A 171 -8.64 -0.22 14.37
N HIS A 172 -7.38 -0.61 14.57
CA HIS A 172 -6.45 0.08 15.44
C HIS A 172 -5.18 0.42 14.64
N GLY A 173 -5.05 1.68 14.26
CA GLY A 173 -3.97 2.19 13.38
C GLY A 173 -4.50 3.10 12.27
N ASP A 174 -3.84 3.06 11.13
CA ASP A 174 -4.08 3.95 9.99
C ASP A 174 -5.02 3.29 8.96
N TYR A 175 -6.13 3.96 8.65
CA TYR A 175 -7.09 3.51 7.63
C TYR A 175 -6.48 3.50 6.23
N ASP A 176 -5.71 4.53 5.84
CA ASP A 176 -5.08 4.61 4.53
C ASP A 176 -4.04 3.50 4.33
N ASN A 177 -3.39 3.07 5.43
CA ASN A 177 -2.54 1.88 5.44
C ASN A 177 -3.31 0.62 5.03
N VAL A 178 -4.53 0.43 5.55
CA VAL A 178 -5.38 -0.73 5.18
C VAL A 178 -5.82 -0.65 3.72
N VAL A 179 -6.06 0.53 3.19
CA VAL A 179 -6.36 0.75 1.77
C VAL A 179 -5.14 0.45 0.88
N GLY A 180 -3.90 0.70 1.40
CA GLY A 180 -2.67 0.29 0.74
C GLY A 180 -1.53 1.30 0.69
N LEU A 181 -1.67 2.48 1.37
CA LEU A 181 -0.60 3.47 1.48
C LEU A 181 -0.85 4.41 2.67
N PRO A 182 -0.04 4.38 3.74
CA PRO A 182 -0.23 5.20 4.94
C PRO A 182 0.13 6.66 4.69
N ILE A 183 -0.81 7.43 4.12
CA ILE A 183 -0.63 8.83 3.70
C ILE A 183 -0.13 9.73 4.85
N PRO A 184 -0.72 9.70 6.06
CA PRO A 184 -0.28 10.57 7.14
C PRO A 184 1.20 10.40 7.50
N ARG A 185 1.69 9.16 7.53
CA ARG A 185 3.11 8.88 7.81
C ARG A 185 4.00 9.19 6.63
N LEU A 186 3.58 8.82 5.41
CA LEU A 186 4.31 9.13 4.18
C LEU A 186 4.59 10.63 4.08
N MET A 187 3.59 11.48 4.33
CA MET A 187 3.76 12.94 4.28
C MET A 187 4.81 13.45 5.26
N ARG A 188 4.90 12.89 6.46
CA ARG A 188 5.93 13.24 7.45
C ARG A 188 7.32 12.83 6.99
N GLU A 189 7.47 11.62 6.44
CA GLU A 189 8.75 11.15 5.93
C GLU A 189 9.21 11.94 4.69
N LEU A 190 8.29 12.24 3.76
CA LEU A 190 8.60 13.11 2.63
C LEU A 190 9.01 14.52 3.06
N SER A 191 8.34 15.09 4.06
CA SER A 191 8.71 16.41 4.62
C SER A 191 10.11 16.40 5.23
N ARG A 192 10.52 15.30 5.89
CA ARG A 192 11.88 15.15 6.42
C ARG A 192 12.90 15.02 5.29
N LEU A 193 12.57 14.22 4.28
CA LEU A 193 13.43 13.94 3.14
C LEU A 193 13.72 15.22 2.33
N THR A 194 12.72 16.09 2.17
CA THR A 194 12.84 17.32 1.36
C THR A 194 13.30 18.54 2.13
N ARG A 195 13.32 18.55 3.45
CA ARG A 195 13.82 19.68 4.29
C ARG A 195 15.26 20.05 4.03
N HIS A 196 16.09 19.14 3.51
CA HIS A 196 17.46 19.39 3.14
C HIS A 196 17.61 20.03 1.74
N SER A 197 16.53 20.17 0.98
CA SER A 197 16.49 20.66 -0.41
C SER A 197 15.56 21.86 -0.63
N ASN A 198 15.52 22.82 0.28
CA ASN A 198 14.82 24.12 0.10
C ASN A 198 13.30 24.12 -0.05
N GLY A 199 12.55 23.19 0.52
CA GLY A 199 11.11 23.32 0.50
C GLY A 199 10.33 22.22 1.15
N ILE A 200 9.36 22.58 1.98
CA ILE A 200 8.36 21.66 2.50
C ILE A 200 7.36 21.42 1.37
N LEU A 201 7.35 20.21 0.82
CA LEU A 201 6.26 19.77 -0.06
C LEU A 201 5.04 19.42 0.79
N TRP A 202 4.26 20.46 1.12
CA TRP A 202 2.91 20.27 1.59
C TRP A 202 1.96 20.48 0.39
N PRO A 203 1.39 19.43 -0.21
CA PRO A 203 0.61 19.54 -1.46
C PRO A 203 -0.57 20.51 -1.34
N LEU A 204 -1.15 20.63 -0.15
CA LEU A 204 -2.27 21.55 0.11
C LEU A 204 -1.91 23.04 -0.03
N GLN A 205 -0.64 23.43 -0.05
CA GLN A 205 -0.22 24.82 -0.26
C GLN A 205 -0.19 25.22 -1.73
N THR A 206 -0.06 24.24 -2.65
CA THR A 206 -0.08 24.52 -4.10
C THR A 206 -1.47 24.76 -4.65
N LEU A 207 -2.53 24.34 -3.94
CA LEU A 207 -3.92 24.57 -4.34
C LEU A 207 -4.40 26.00 -4.03
N SER A 208 -3.68 26.76 -3.19
CA SER A 208 -4.06 28.14 -2.79
C SER A 208 -3.52 29.23 -3.69
N THR A 209 -2.64 28.94 -4.66
CA THR A 209 -2.02 29.94 -5.54
C THR A 209 -2.58 29.97 -6.96
N ALA A 210 -3.57 29.14 -7.26
CA ALA A 210 -4.31 29.18 -8.51
C ALA A 210 -5.63 29.96 -8.31
N LYS A 211 -5.52 31.28 -8.20
CA LYS A 211 -6.62 32.27 -8.40
C LYS A 211 -6.21 33.26 -9.45
#